data_e7cb2519f9b1b360343eceb670f7bcd3
#
_entry.id   e7cb2519f9b1b360343eceb670f7bcd3
#
_cell.length_a   1.000
_cell.length_b   1.000
_cell.length_c   1.000
_cell.angle_alpha   90.00
_cell.angle_beta   90.00
_cell.angle_gamma   90.00
#
_symmetry.space_group_name_H-M   'P 1'
#
loop_
_entity.id
_entity.type
_entity.pdbx_description
1 polymer ?
#
loop_
_entity_poly.entity_id
_entity_poly.type
_entity_poly.pdbx_seq_one_letter_code
_entity_poly.pdbx_strand_id
1 'polypeptide(L)'
;CHLAHHWDSSANDKGAFYMSVPDIASYKNMYPVSQYWQQHNALGESVIGGLRNAGVKIFSNGAMGMDLTQTSYSTIPSIDIELGDKGSDYSQPTLEKLAAGMVAGINAYFGK
;
A
#
# COMPACT_ATOMS: atom_id res chain seq x y z
N CYS A 1 2.75 -2.04 12.81
CA CYS A 1 3.00 -2.19 11.37
C CYS A 1 3.97 -1.11 10.87
N HIS A 2 4.53 -1.35 9.72
CA HIS A 2 5.42 -0.41 9.05
C HIS A 2 4.78 0.03 7.75
N LEU A 3 4.71 1.35 7.53
CA LEU A 3 4.10 1.92 6.34
C LEU A 3 5.07 2.94 5.74
N ALA A 4 5.63 2.61 4.57
CA ALA A 4 6.43 3.54 3.78
C ALA A 4 5.52 4.14 2.70
N HIS A 5 5.35 5.46 2.70
CA HIS A 5 4.48 6.10 1.71
C HIS A 5 5.24 7.09 0.86
N HIS A 6 4.93 7.09 -0.43
CA HIS A 6 5.65 7.85 -1.44
C HIS A 6 4.69 8.43 -2.47
N TRP A 7 5.26 9.26 -3.35
CA TRP A 7 4.62 9.71 -4.58
C TRP A 7 5.44 9.16 -5.73
N ASP A 8 4.77 8.46 -6.67
CA ASP A 8 5.43 7.90 -7.85
C ASP A 8 6.02 9.03 -8.71
N SER A 9 7.11 8.74 -9.40
CA SER A 9 7.80 9.72 -10.24
C SER A 9 7.09 10.02 -11.57
N SER A 10 6.03 9.30 -11.91
CA SER A 10 5.23 9.54 -13.11
C SER A 10 4.61 10.94 -13.09
N ALA A 11 4.51 11.59 -14.25
CA ALA A 11 3.85 12.88 -14.40
C ALA A 11 2.33 12.77 -14.55
N ASN A 12 1.79 11.55 -14.59
CA ASN A 12 0.37 11.30 -14.73
C ASN A 12 -0.31 11.30 -13.35
N ASP A 13 -1.64 11.41 -13.34
CA ASP A 13 -2.46 11.25 -12.14
C ASP A 13 -3.15 9.89 -12.21
N LYS A 14 -2.39 8.82 -11.94
CA LYS A 14 -2.90 7.46 -12.11
C LYS A 14 -3.60 6.89 -10.87
N GLY A 15 -3.35 7.43 -9.69
CA GLY A 15 -4.00 6.98 -8.46
C GLY A 15 -3.08 6.19 -7.53
N ALA A 16 -3.62 5.83 -6.36
CA ALA A 16 -2.86 5.15 -5.30
C ALA A 16 -2.81 3.64 -5.52
N PHE A 17 -1.71 3.02 -5.11
CA PHE A 17 -1.54 1.57 -5.10
C PHE A 17 -0.45 1.19 -4.11
N TYR A 18 -0.50 -0.04 -3.61
CA TYR A 18 0.57 -0.56 -2.76
C TYR A 18 1.40 -1.60 -3.52
N MET A 19 2.64 -1.78 -3.08
CA MET A 19 3.52 -2.82 -3.63
C MET A 19 3.19 -4.13 -2.93
N SER A 20 2.56 -5.06 -3.65
CA SER A 20 2.25 -6.38 -3.13
C SER A 20 3.47 -7.29 -3.22
N VAL A 21 3.52 -8.31 -2.37
CA VAL A 21 4.56 -9.34 -2.49
C VAL A 21 4.34 -10.09 -3.80
N PRO A 22 5.39 -10.23 -4.64
CA PRO A 22 5.24 -10.90 -5.94
C PRO A 22 4.73 -12.33 -5.81
N ASP A 23 3.84 -12.73 -6.70
CA ASP A 23 3.29 -14.09 -6.72
C ASP A 23 4.25 -15.04 -7.45
N ILE A 24 5.43 -15.21 -6.88
CA ILE A 24 6.49 -16.09 -7.39
C ILE A 24 6.81 -17.10 -6.30
N ALA A 25 6.61 -18.40 -6.59
CA ALA A 25 6.73 -19.44 -5.59
C ALA A 25 8.10 -19.45 -4.89
N SER A 26 9.18 -19.29 -5.63
CA SER A 26 10.52 -19.28 -5.05
C SER A 26 10.73 -18.12 -4.08
N TYR A 27 10.14 -16.96 -4.35
CA TYR A 27 10.20 -15.79 -3.48
C TYR A 27 9.34 -15.98 -2.23
N LYS A 28 8.10 -16.44 -2.42
CA LYS A 28 7.15 -16.66 -1.32
C LYS A 28 7.57 -17.80 -0.40
N ASN A 29 8.37 -18.74 -0.89
CA ASN A 29 8.82 -19.87 -0.08
C ASN A 29 10.07 -19.57 0.73
N MET A 30 10.68 -18.40 0.56
CA MET A 30 11.89 -18.00 1.25
C MET A 30 11.56 -17.26 2.55
N TYR A 31 12.14 -17.69 3.67
CA TYR A 31 12.00 -16.97 4.94
C TYR A 31 12.70 -15.60 4.83
N PRO A 32 12.16 -14.50 5.37
CA PRO A 32 10.92 -14.40 6.16
C PRO A 32 9.66 -14.21 5.31
N VAL A 33 9.76 -14.07 3.99
CA VAL A 33 8.64 -13.81 3.10
C VAL A 33 7.58 -14.89 3.26
N SER A 34 8.00 -16.16 3.36
CA SER A 34 7.08 -17.30 3.45
C SER A 34 6.13 -17.22 4.64
N GLN A 35 6.54 -16.57 5.74
CA GLN A 35 5.72 -16.48 6.95
C GLN A 35 4.86 -15.21 7.01
N TYR A 36 5.27 -14.12 6.34
CA TYR A 36 4.68 -12.81 6.57
C TYR A 36 4.04 -12.18 5.34
N TRP A 37 4.19 -12.77 4.13
CA TRP A 37 3.68 -12.14 2.91
C TRP A 37 2.16 -11.92 2.94
N GLN A 38 1.42 -12.85 3.53
CA GLN A 38 -0.05 -12.73 3.63
C GLN A 38 -0.44 -11.53 4.49
N GLN A 39 0.29 -11.30 5.58
CA GLN A 39 0.05 -10.15 6.47
C GLN A 39 0.37 -8.83 5.76
N HIS A 40 1.46 -8.79 4.98
CA HIS A 40 1.81 -7.60 4.21
C HIS A 40 0.72 -7.27 3.20
N ASN A 41 0.30 -8.26 2.42
CA ASN A 41 -0.73 -8.05 1.41
C ASN A 41 -2.09 -7.71 2.05
N ALA A 42 -2.43 -8.33 3.17
CA ALA A 42 -3.67 -8.01 3.89
C ALA A 42 -3.68 -6.57 4.39
N LEU A 43 -2.55 -6.08 4.92
CA LEU A 43 -2.43 -4.68 5.32
C LEU A 43 -2.60 -3.76 4.11
N GLY A 44 -1.96 -4.08 2.99
CA GLY A 44 -2.08 -3.32 1.76
C GLY A 44 -3.51 -3.22 1.25
N GLU A 45 -4.22 -4.36 1.20
CA GLU A 45 -5.61 -4.38 0.76
C GLU A 45 -6.51 -3.57 1.70
N SER A 46 -6.25 -3.64 3.01
CA SER A 46 -7.03 -2.88 4.01
C SER A 46 -6.80 -1.38 3.85
N VAL A 47 -5.56 -0.95 3.65
CA VAL A 47 -5.23 0.47 3.46
C VAL A 47 -5.85 0.99 2.15
N ILE A 48 -5.76 0.22 1.07
CA ILE A 48 -6.40 0.59 -0.21
C ILE A 48 -7.91 0.69 -0.05
N GLY A 49 -8.54 -0.22 0.71
CA GLY A 49 -9.96 -0.15 1.02
C GLY A 49 -10.33 1.14 1.74
N GLY A 50 -9.53 1.54 2.73
CA GLY A 50 -9.74 2.81 3.45
C GLY A 50 -9.61 4.03 2.54
N LEU A 51 -8.61 4.03 1.67
CA LEU A 51 -8.42 5.11 0.70
C LEU A 51 -9.59 5.18 -0.29
N ARG A 52 -10.03 4.03 -0.80
CA ARG A 52 -11.17 3.96 -1.72
C ARG A 52 -12.43 4.51 -1.07
N ASN A 53 -12.69 4.14 0.18
CA ASN A 53 -13.86 4.60 0.92
C ASN A 53 -13.79 6.10 1.22
N ALA A 54 -12.59 6.66 1.33
CA ALA A 54 -12.39 8.09 1.51
C ALA A 54 -12.53 8.89 0.20
N GLY A 55 -12.71 8.22 -0.93
CA GLY A 55 -12.88 8.86 -2.23
C GLY A 55 -11.56 9.13 -2.96
N VAL A 56 -10.49 8.48 -2.55
CA VAL A 56 -9.19 8.60 -3.22
C VAL A 56 -9.19 7.76 -4.49
N LYS A 57 -8.63 8.31 -5.57
CA LYS A 57 -8.46 7.59 -6.84
C LYS A 57 -7.48 6.45 -6.65
N ILE A 58 -7.85 5.26 -7.10
CA ILE A 58 -7.03 4.05 -6.97
C ILE A 58 -6.57 3.61 -8.36
N PHE A 59 -5.28 3.28 -8.48
CA PHE A 59 -4.70 2.77 -9.72
C PHE A 59 -5.04 1.29 -9.87
N SER A 60 -5.72 0.91 -10.96
CA SER A 60 -6.09 -0.49 -11.25
C SER A 60 -6.84 -1.11 -10.05
N ASN A 61 -6.41 -2.28 -9.57
CA ASN A 61 -6.99 -2.93 -8.39
C ASN A 61 -6.33 -2.49 -7.08
N GLY A 62 -5.40 -1.55 -7.13
CA GLY A 62 -4.72 -1.03 -5.95
C GLY A 62 -3.44 -1.77 -5.56
N ALA A 63 -3.02 -2.77 -6.33
CA ALA A 63 -1.85 -3.57 -6.01
C ALA A 63 -0.94 -3.71 -7.23
N MET A 64 0.37 -3.66 -6.99
CA MET A 64 1.38 -3.92 -8.02
C MET A 64 2.46 -4.81 -7.40
N GLY A 65 2.68 -6.00 -7.97
CA GLY A 65 3.71 -6.92 -7.48
C GLY A 65 5.11 -6.38 -7.71
N MET A 66 5.89 -6.25 -6.65
CA MET A 66 7.26 -5.78 -6.74
C MET A 66 8.09 -6.35 -5.60
N ASP A 67 9.30 -6.76 -5.92
CA ASP A 67 10.26 -7.27 -4.95
C ASP A 67 10.92 -6.10 -4.22
N LEU A 68 10.39 -5.77 -3.04
CA LEU A 68 10.95 -4.73 -2.17
C LEU A 68 11.39 -5.38 -0.86
N THR A 69 12.70 -5.58 -0.71
CA THR A 69 13.24 -6.29 0.45
C THR A 69 12.94 -5.58 1.76
N GLN A 70 12.92 -4.24 1.76
CA GLN A 70 12.67 -3.47 2.98
C GLN A 70 11.27 -3.68 3.56
N THR A 71 10.30 -4.07 2.75
CA THR A 71 8.95 -4.39 3.22
C THR A 71 8.66 -5.88 3.20
N SER A 72 8.97 -6.57 2.11
CA SER A 72 8.67 -8.00 1.96
C SER A 72 9.42 -8.87 2.96
N TYR A 73 10.62 -8.48 3.37
CA TYR A 73 11.44 -9.23 4.32
C TYR A 73 11.17 -8.85 5.78
N SER A 74 10.23 -7.95 6.03
CA SER A 74 9.87 -7.55 7.39
C SER A 74 9.16 -8.69 8.13
N THR A 75 9.38 -8.74 9.45
CA THR A 75 8.70 -9.70 10.32
C THR A 75 7.46 -9.10 11.00
N ILE A 76 7.10 -7.88 10.66
CA ILE A 76 5.85 -7.26 11.06
C ILE A 76 5.09 -6.85 9.80
N PRO A 77 3.75 -6.68 9.85
CA PRO A 77 3.01 -6.21 8.68
C PRO A 77 3.60 -4.91 8.14
N SER A 78 4.01 -4.93 6.87
CA SER A 78 4.72 -3.81 6.25
C SER A 78 4.31 -3.66 4.80
N ILE A 79 4.07 -2.42 4.36
CA ILE A 79 3.82 -2.12 2.96
C ILE A 79 4.55 -0.86 2.53
N ASP A 80 4.82 -0.77 1.23
CA ASP A 80 5.17 0.46 0.54
C ASP A 80 3.94 0.86 -0.27
N ILE A 81 3.48 2.09 -0.11
CA ILE A 81 2.29 2.58 -0.80
C ILE A 81 2.61 3.86 -1.57
N GLU A 82 2.22 3.89 -2.84
CA GLU A 82 2.26 5.09 -3.66
C GLU A 82 0.90 5.77 -3.55
N LEU A 83 0.87 7.00 -3.02
CA LEU A 83 -0.38 7.73 -2.78
C LEU A 83 -0.88 8.48 -4.02
N GLY A 84 -0.08 8.52 -5.03
CA GLY A 84 -0.34 9.19 -6.29
C GLY A 84 0.97 9.36 -7.02
N ASP A 85 1.06 10.37 -7.87
CA ASP A 85 2.27 10.67 -8.62
C ASP A 85 2.42 12.18 -8.81
N LYS A 86 3.39 12.60 -9.63
CA LYS A 86 3.68 14.04 -9.79
C LYS A 86 2.51 14.84 -10.36
N GLY A 87 1.61 14.19 -11.11
CA GLY A 87 0.44 14.83 -11.68
C GLY A 87 -0.74 14.94 -10.73
N SER A 88 -0.62 14.37 -9.52
CA SER A 88 -1.71 14.35 -8.56
C SER A 88 -1.94 15.71 -7.91
N ASP A 89 -3.14 15.88 -7.33
CA ASP A 89 -3.48 17.06 -6.54
C ASP A 89 -2.81 16.98 -5.17
N TYR A 90 -2.09 18.03 -4.79
CA TYR A 90 -1.42 18.14 -3.48
C TYR A 90 -2.11 19.14 -2.57
N SER A 91 -3.36 19.52 -2.86
CA SER A 91 -4.09 20.48 -2.03
C SER A 91 -4.34 19.91 -0.63
N GLN A 92 -4.52 20.80 0.36
CA GLN A 92 -4.77 20.38 1.74
C GLN A 92 -5.97 19.44 1.88
N PRO A 93 -7.14 19.70 1.23
CA PRO A 93 -8.26 18.75 1.31
C PRO A 93 -7.91 17.35 0.79
N THR A 94 -7.12 17.25 -0.28
CA THR A 94 -6.70 15.96 -0.83
C THR A 94 -5.75 15.24 0.14
N LEU A 95 -4.78 15.97 0.72
CA LEU A 95 -3.85 15.37 1.68
C LEU A 95 -4.58 14.88 2.93
N GLU A 96 -5.58 15.61 3.42
CA GLU A 96 -6.40 15.19 4.55
C GLU A 96 -7.19 13.92 4.23
N LYS A 97 -7.73 13.83 3.01
CA LYS A 97 -8.45 12.64 2.55
C LYS A 97 -7.54 11.41 2.50
N LEU A 98 -6.31 11.58 2.00
CA LEU A 98 -5.33 10.52 1.97
C LEU A 98 -4.98 10.03 3.38
N ALA A 99 -4.73 10.97 4.29
CA ALA A 99 -4.41 10.64 5.68
C ALA A 99 -5.56 9.90 6.36
N ALA A 100 -6.79 10.40 6.20
CA ALA A 100 -7.97 9.77 6.80
C ALA A 100 -8.20 8.36 6.25
N GLY A 101 -8.01 8.17 4.94
CA GLY A 101 -8.14 6.87 4.31
C GLY A 101 -7.10 5.86 4.81
N MET A 102 -5.85 6.30 4.95
CA MET A 102 -4.79 5.43 5.49
C MET A 102 -5.08 5.02 6.94
N VAL A 103 -5.48 5.97 7.78
CA VAL A 103 -5.82 5.68 9.18
C VAL A 103 -6.98 4.69 9.26
N ALA A 104 -8.04 4.91 8.48
CA ALA A 104 -9.19 4.00 8.45
C ALA A 104 -8.78 2.59 8.02
N GLY A 105 -7.92 2.48 7.01
CA GLY A 105 -7.43 1.20 6.53
C GLY A 105 -6.57 0.47 7.54
N ILE A 106 -5.68 1.19 8.23
CA ILE A 106 -4.85 0.61 9.28
C ILE A 106 -5.73 0.12 10.45
N ASN A 107 -6.68 0.94 10.87
CA ASN A 107 -7.60 0.57 11.95
C ASN A 107 -8.42 -0.66 11.58
N ALA A 108 -8.91 -0.74 10.36
CA ALA A 108 -9.66 -1.91 9.88
C ALA A 108 -8.80 -3.17 9.91
N TYR A 109 -7.53 -3.08 9.52
CA TYR A 109 -6.62 -4.21 9.55
C TYR A 109 -6.46 -4.77 10.97
N PHE A 110 -6.36 -3.90 11.97
CA PHE A 110 -6.21 -4.29 13.38
C PHE A 110 -7.54 -4.51 14.09
N GLY A 111 -8.68 -4.42 13.40
CA GLY A 111 -10.00 -4.65 13.98
C GLY A 111 -10.47 -3.53 14.91
N LYS A 112 -10.08 -2.32 14.63
CA LYS A 112 -10.43 -1.18 15.49
C LYS A 112 -11.39 -0.21 14.84
#